data_f2d369d47ae7b7825a4ea585160805eb
#
_entry.id   f2d369d47ae7b7825a4ea585160805eb
#
_cell.length_a   1.000
_cell.length_b   1.000
_cell.length_c   1.000
_cell.angle_alpha   90.00
_cell.angle_beta   90.00
_cell.angle_gamma   90.00
#
_symmetry.space_group_name_H-M   'P 1'
#
loop_
_entity.id
_entity.type
_entity.pdbx_description
1 polymer ?
#
loop_
_entity_poly.entity_id
_entity_poly.type
_entity_poly.pdbx_seq_one_letter_code
_entity_poly.pdbx_strand_id
1 'polypeptide(L)'
;MHHHAPNSPSRRRAARLLAMAAVVAQLPLLAAPAVPLPGLRRVFNSFCDTLVPADALTPAASALGVPQTIVEEIAGDTMMQRLVSVACAWLDAQAEGDFAACSVDTREAIVQQMAEMPWEAPQRRFFHLMRNTVMAEYYAQPASWRGLALDRPPQPLGFMDAVSA
;
A
#
# COMPACT_ATOMS: atom_id res chain seq x y z
N MET A 1 -8.90 -36.60 -9.53
CA MET A 1 -8.37 -35.51 -10.41
C MET A 1 -8.76 -34.15 -9.81
N HIS A 2 -7.91 -33.56 -8.98
CA HIS A 2 -8.12 -32.24 -8.46
C HIS A 2 -7.35 -31.24 -9.33
N HIS A 3 -8.07 -30.52 -10.20
CA HIS A 3 -7.52 -29.42 -10.94
C HIS A 3 -7.16 -28.29 -9.96
N HIS A 4 -5.88 -28.21 -9.61
CA HIS A 4 -5.33 -27.02 -8.95
C HIS A 4 -5.20 -25.94 -10.03
N ALA A 5 -6.20 -25.05 -10.10
CA ALA A 5 -6.12 -23.92 -11.00
C ALA A 5 -4.96 -22.99 -10.55
N PRO A 6 -4.08 -22.56 -11.46
CA PRO A 6 -2.99 -21.69 -11.11
C PRO A 6 -3.50 -20.41 -10.46
N ASN A 7 -2.84 -19.97 -9.40
CA ASN A 7 -3.13 -18.75 -8.66
C ASN A 7 -3.00 -17.55 -9.61
N SER A 8 -4.08 -17.23 -10.31
CA SER A 8 -4.07 -16.11 -11.26
C SER A 8 -3.89 -14.78 -10.52
N PRO A 9 -3.19 -13.80 -11.09
CA PRO A 9 -3.03 -12.46 -10.49
C PRO A 9 -4.38 -11.82 -10.13
N SER A 10 -5.46 -12.15 -10.86
CA SER A 10 -6.83 -11.72 -10.55
C SER A 10 -7.36 -12.25 -9.21
N ARG A 11 -7.01 -13.49 -8.80
CA ARG A 11 -7.43 -14.04 -7.51
C ARG A 11 -6.71 -13.37 -6.33
N ARG A 12 -5.43 -13.05 -6.51
CA ARG A 12 -4.67 -12.31 -5.48
C ARG A 12 -5.20 -10.89 -5.32
N ARG A 13 -5.56 -10.22 -6.43
CA ARG A 13 -6.22 -8.89 -6.42
C ARG A 13 -7.57 -8.95 -5.73
N ALA A 14 -8.41 -9.93 -6.06
CA ALA A 14 -9.71 -10.10 -5.41
C ALA A 14 -9.59 -10.38 -3.90
N ALA A 15 -8.64 -11.19 -3.46
CA ALA A 15 -8.40 -11.45 -2.04
C ALA A 15 -7.92 -10.21 -1.28
N ARG A 16 -7.07 -9.36 -1.91
CA ARG A 16 -6.64 -8.08 -1.34
C ARG A 16 -7.81 -7.10 -1.22
N LEU A 17 -8.62 -6.96 -2.26
CA LEU A 17 -9.81 -6.10 -2.25
C LEU A 17 -10.82 -6.53 -1.18
N LEU A 18 -11.01 -7.84 -0.97
CA LEU A 18 -11.88 -8.35 0.10
C LEU A 18 -11.33 -8.06 1.50
N ALA A 19 -10.01 -8.19 1.71
CA ALA A 19 -9.36 -7.82 2.97
C ALA A 19 -9.50 -6.31 3.24
N MET A 20 -9.37 -5.50 2.18
CA MET A 20 -9.58 -4.04 2.25
C MET A 20 -11.01 -3.67 2.62
N ALA A 21 -12.02 -4.32 2.04
CA ALA A 21 -13.42 -4.08 2.33
C ALA A 21 -13.78 -4.35 3.82
N ALA A 22 -13.19 -5.35 4.44
CA ALA A 22 -13.44 -5.69 5.83
C ALA A 22 -12.95 -4.62 6.83
N VAL A 23 -11.88 -3.90 6.51
CA VAL A 23 -11.36 -2.78 7.33
C VAL A 23 -12.30 -1.58 7.24
N VAL A 24 -12.85 -1.32 6.06
CA VAL A 24 -13.68 -0.14 5.78
C VAL A 24 -15.04 -0.21 6.50
N ALA A 25 -15.64 -1.39 6.63
CA ALA A 25 -16.97 -1.56 7.23
C ALA A 25 -17.06 -1.12 8.71
N GLN A 26 -15.93 -0.83 9.36
CA GLN A 26 -15.86 -0.49 10.78
C GLN A 26 -15.50 0.99 11.06
N LEU A 27 -15.43 1.83 10.00
CA LEU A 27 -15.05 3.23 10.14
C LEU A 27 -16.28 4.15 10.22
N PRO A 28 -16.39 5.04 11.22
CA PRO A 28 -17.36 6.14 11.22
C PRO A 28 -16.90 7.23 10.23
N LEU A 29 -16.83 6.88 8.95
CA LEU A 29 -16.15 7.64 7.90
C LEU A 29 -17.03 8.66 7.20
N LEU A 30 -18.29 8.84 7.65
CA LEU A 30 -19.29 9.51 6.83
C LEU A 30 -19.22 11.04 6.84
N ALA A 31 -18.37 11.66 7.69
CA ALA A 31 -18.40 13.12 7.90
C ALA A 31 -17.14 13.89 7.43
N ALA A 32 -16.07 13.23 7.00
CA ALA A 32 -14.87 13.94 6.59
C ALA A 32 -14.95 14.43 5.13
N PRO A 33 -14.56 15.69 4.82
CA PRO A 33 -14.49 16.17 3.45
C PRO A 33 -13.46 15.39 2.65
N ALA A 34 -13.77 15.09 1.38
CA ALA A 34 -12.82 14.45 0.48
C ALA A 34 -11.71 15.44 0.11
N VAL A 35 -10.46 15.04 0.25
CA VAL A 35 -9.30 15.84 -0.19
C VAL A 35 -9.26 15.86 -1.73
N PRO A 36 -8.98 17.00 -2.39
CA PRO A 36 -8.82 17.04 -3.84
C PRO A 36 -7.72 16.09 -4.33
N LEU A 37 -7.97 15.38 -5.43
CA LEU A 37 -7.08 14.35 -6.01
C LEU A 37 -5.58 14.74 -6.14
N PRO A 38 -5.20 15.98 -6.54
CA PRO A 38 -3.78 16.33 -6.64
C PRO A 38 -3.07 16.39 -5.28
N GLY A 39 -3.71 16.95 -4.25
CA GLY A 39 -3.17 16.99 -2.89
C GLY A 39 -3.06 15.57 -2.29
N LEU A 40 -4.10 14.77 -2.47
CA LEU A 40 -4.14 13.38 -2.06
C LEU A 40 -2.96 12.57 -2.62
N ARG A 41 -2.64 12.74 -3.91
CA ARG A 41 -1.52 12.02 -4.55
C ARG A 41 -0.18 12.34 -3.89
N ARG A 42 0.06 13.61 -3.58
CA ARG A 42 1.32 14.05 -2.96
C ARG A 42 1.49 13.47 -1.57
N VAL A 43 0.46 13.55 -0.74
CA VAL A 43 0.47 12.99 0.63
C VAL A 43 0.60 11.46 0.59
N PHE A 44 -0.15 10.80 -0.29
CA PHE A 44 -0.12 9.35 -0.42
C PHE A 44 1.23 8.84 -0.94
N ASN A 45 1.85 9.54 -1.91
CA ASN A 45 3.21 9.24 -2.36
C ASN A 45 4.21 9.33 -1.20
N SER A 46 4.16 10.42 -0.43
CA SER A 46 5.05 10.63 0.71
C SER A 46 4.83 9.60 1.81
N PHE A 47 3.60 9.14 2.04
CA PHE A 47 3.29 8.05 2.95
C PHE A 47 3.92 6.72 2.46
N CYS A 48 3.77 6.38 1.18
CA CYS A 48 4.37 5.19 0.61
C CYS A 48 5.91 5.23 0.66
N ASP A 49 6.51 6.41 0.43
CA ASP A 49 7.96 6.61 0.53
C ASP A 49 8.46 6.56 1.98
N THR A 50 7.61 6.89 2.95
CA THR A 50 7.94 6.71 4.38
C THR A 50 7.92 5.22 4.76
N LEU A 51 7.05 4.43 4.15
CA LEU A 51 7.03 2.97 4.36
C LEU A 51 8.19 2.25 3.67
N VAL A 52 8.57 2.70 2.47
CA VAL A 52 9.64 2.14 1.66
C VAL A 52 10.48 3.28 1.08
N PRO A 53 11.39 3.83 1.87
CA PRO A 53 12.28 4.90 1.41
C PRO A 53 13.30 4.38 0.40
N ALA A 54 13.89 5.30 -0.37
CA ALA A 54 15.04 4.99 -1.19
C ALA A 54 16.27 4.71 -0.30
N ASP A 55 17.07 3.77 -0.72
CA ASP A 55 18.41 3.51 -0.16
C ASP A 55 19.48 3.59 -1.26
N ALA A 56 20.71 3.16 -0.93
CA ALA A 56 21.83 3.18 -1.87
C ALA A 56 21.65 2.24 -3.08
N LEU A 57 20.77 1.25 -2.99
CA LEU A 57 20.59 0.19 -3.98
C LEU A 57 19.22 0.22 -4.63
N THR A 58 18.20 0.62 -3.88
CA THR A 58 16.81 0.53 -4.30
C THR A 58 16.10 1.89 -4.26
N PRO A 59 15.22 2.18 -5.24
CA PRO A 59 14.46 3.43 -5.27
C PRO A 59 13.31 3.42 -4.24
N ALA A 60 12.79 4.59 -3.89
CA ALA A 60 11.59 4.71 -3.07
C ALA A 60 10.34 4.13 -3.77
N ALA A 61 9.29 3.84 -3.00
CA ALA A 61 8.04 3.29 -3.51
C ALA A 61 7.41 4.15 -4.62
N SER A 62 7.41 5.47 -4.46
CA SER A 62 6.85 6.38 -5.47
C SER A 62 7.64 6.39 -6.77
N ALA A 63 8.96 6.21 -6.71
CA ALA A 63 9.82 6.15 -7.88
C ALA A 63 9.58 4.88 -8.74
N LEU A 64 9.03 3.83 -8.13
CA LEU A 64 8.57 2.62 -8.84
C LEU A 64 7.08 2.68 -9.24
N GLY A 65 6.40 3.79 -9.03
CA GLY A 65 4.99 3.94 -9.40
C GLY A 65 4.02 3.19 -8.49
N VAL A 66 4.46 2.68 -7.32
CA VAL A 66 3.61 1.90 -6.40
C VAL A 66 2.35 2.63 -5.98
N PRO A 67 2.40 3.93 -5.55
CA PRO A 67 1.18 4.65 -5.20
C PRO A 67 0.20 4.78 -6.37
N GLN A 68 0.70 4.95 -7.59
CA GLN A 68 -0.10 5.06 -8.81
C GLN A 68 -0.84 3.75 -9.10
N THR A 69 -0.13 2.62 -9.01
CA THR A 69 -0.73 1.28 -9.18
C THR A 69 -1.86 1.06 -8.16
N ILE A 70 -1.64 1.41 -6.89
CA ILE A 70 -2.67 1.27 -5.84
C ILE A 70 -3.89 2.15 -6.15
N VAL A 71 -3.69 3.41 -6.54
CA VAL A 71 -4.78 4.33 -6.90
C VAL A 71 -5.57 3.83 -8.11
N GLU A 72 -4.91 3.27 -9.12
CA GLU A 72 -5.55 2.66 -10.28
C GLU A 72 -6.36 1.41 -9.90
N GLU A 73 -5.84 0.57 -9.03
CA GLU A 73 -6.54 -0.63 -8.54
C GLU A 73 -7.83 -0.29 -7.78
N ILE A 74 -7.84 0.80 -7.02
CA ILE A 74 -9.02 1.23 -6.26
C ILE A 74 -9.90 2.21 -7.03
N ALA A 75 -9.62 2.51 -8.31
CA ALA A 75 -10.36 3.51 -9.09
C ALA A 75 -11.86 3.23 -9.20
N GLY A 76 -12.26 1.95 -9.20
CA GLY A 76 -13.66 1.51 -9.19
C GLY A 76 -14.29 1.37 -7.81
N ASP A 77 -13.51 1.55 -6.72
CA ASP A 77 -13.96 1.36 -5.34
C ASP A 77 -14.01 2.70 -4.60
N THR A 78 -15.19 3.32 -4.60
CA THR A 78 -15.41 4.62 -3.96
C THR A 78 -15.16 4.59 -2.45
N MET A 79 -15.37 3.45 -1.81
CA MET A 79 -15.14 3.30 -0.37
C MET A 79 -13.64 3.30 -0.07
N MET A 80 -12.83 2.61 -0.87
CA MET A 80 -11.38 2.60 -0.74
C MET A 80 -10.76 3.96 -1.05
N GLN A 81 -11.23 4.63 -2.10
CA GLN A 81 -10.81 6.01 -2.40
C GLN A 81 -11.08 6.94 -1.21
N ARG A 82 -12.25 6.81 -0.58
CA ARG A 82 -12.60 7.58 0.61
C ARG A 82 -11.71 7.24 1.80
N LEU A 83 -11.40 5.96 2.03
CA LEU A 83 -10.50 5.53 3.09
C LEU A 83 -9.10 6.16 2.94
N VAL A 84 -8.53 6.11 1.74
CA VAL A 84 -7.24 6.74 1.43
C VAL A 84 -7.33 8.25 1.63
N SER A 85 -8.41 8.91 1.17
CA SER A 85 -8.61 10.34 1.33
C SER A 85 -8.64 10.77 2.80
N VAL A 86 -9.39 10.03 3.64
CA VAL A 86 -9.50 10.32 5.08
C VAL A 86 -8.18 10.08 5.80
N ALA A 87 -7.46 9.03 5.43
CA ALA A 87 -6.14 8.76 6.00
C ALA A 87 -5.11 9.85 5.62
N CYS A 88 -5.12 10.32 4.38
CA CYS A 88 -4.27 11.44 3.96
C CYS A 88 -4.63 12.73 4.70
N ALA A 89 -5.91 13.02 4.89
CA ALA A 89 -6.35 14.17 5.67
C ALA A 89 -5.90 14.07 7.15
N TRP A 90 -5.90 12.87 7.71
CA TRP A 90 -5.38 12.64 9.06
C TRP A 90 -3.87 12.87 9.13
N LEU A 91 -3.10 12.40 8.15
CA LEU A 91 -1.65 12.64 8.06
C LEU A 91 -1.33 14.14 8.01
N ASP A 92 -2.05 14.89 7.16
CA ASP A 92 -1.90 16.35 7.07
C ASP A 92 -2.26 17.04 8.40
N ALA A 93 -3.31 16.57 9.08
CA ALA A 93 -3.71 17.12 10.39
C ALA A 93 -2.64 16.86 11.48
N GLN A 94 -1.99 15.69 11.48
CA GLN A 94 -0.88 15.42 12.41
C GLN A 94 0.37 16.24 12.09
N ALA A 95 0.57 16.59 10.83
CA ALA A 95 1.65 17.44 10.33
C ALA A 95 1.37 18.95 10.48
N GLU A 96 0.26 19.33 11.12
CA GLU A 96 -0.20 20.72 11.25
C GLU A 96 -0.34 21.45 9.89
N GLY A 97 -0.58 20.70 8.82
CA GLY A 97 -0.85 21.24 7.49
C GLY A 97 -0.45 20.35 6.33
N ASP A 98 0.83 20.13 6.08
CA ASP A 98 1.34 19.45 4.88
C ASP A 98 2.32 18.34 5.25
N PHE A 99 1.82 17.13 5.38
CA PHE A 99 2.63 15.94 5.65
C PHE A 99 3.74 15.73 4.62
N ALA A 100 3.46 15.99 3.34
CA ALA A 100 4.45 15.79 2.28
C ALA A 100 5.61 16.82 2.32
N ALA A 101 5.42 17.97 2.97
CA ALA A 101 6.45 18.97 3.15
C ALA A 101 7.30 18.75 4.42
N CYS A 102 6.90 17.85 5.30
CA CYS A 102 7.64 17.53 6.52
C CYS A 102 8.99 16.86 6.22
N SER A 103 9.92 16.98 7.18
CA SER A 103 11.17 16.20 7.17
C SER A 103 10.90 14.71 7.20
N VAL A 104 11.87 13.89 6.80
CA VAL A 104 11.77 12.42 6.85
C VAL A 104 11.47 11.98 8.29
N ASP A 105 12.22 12.47 9.27
CA ASP A 105 12.05 12.12 10.68
C ASP A 105 10.64 12.45 11.20
N THR A 106 10.09 13.59 10.81
CA THR A 106 8.71 13.99 11.18
C THR A 106 7.68 13.05 10.56
N ARG A 107 7.84 12.70 9.28
CA ARG A 107 6.94 11.76 8.61
C ARG A 107 6.99 10.38 9.25
N GLU A 108 8.20 9.88 9.55
CA GLU A 108 8.38 8.61 10.24
C GLU A 108 7.70 8.60 11.62
N ALA A 109 7.88 9.66 12.42
CA ALA A 109 7.23 9.78 13.71
C ALA A 109 5.70 9.76 13.62
N ILE A 110 5.10 10.47 12.64
CA ILE A 110 3.64 10.46 12.42
C ILE A 110 3.16 9.08 11.96
N VAL A 111 3.87 8.42 11.05
CA VAL A 111 3.52 7.06 10.59
C VAL A 111 3.68 6.03 11.72
N GLN A 112 4.71 6.17 12.54
CA GLN A 112 4.90 5.34 13.73
C GLN A 112 3.76 5.54 14.75
N GLN A 113 3.34 6.78 15.00
CA GLN A 113 2.17 7.06 15.82
C GLN A 113 0.92 6.35 15.29
N MET A 114 0.69 6.38 13.97
CA MET A 114 -0.42 5.66 13.33
C MET A 114 -0.33 4.13 13.58
N ALA A 115 0.86 3.56 13.49
CA ALA A 115 1.11 2.14 13.69
C ALA A 115 0.90 1.69 15.16
N GLU A 116 1.14 2.59 16.10
CA GLU A 116 1.07 2.30 17.55
C GLU A 116 -0.31 2.59 18.19
N MET A 117 -1.25 3.17 17.42
CA MET A 117 -2.61 3.39 17.90
C MET A 117 -3.27 2.09 18.37
N PRO A 118 -4.31 2.13 19.24
CA PRO A 118 -5.07 0.94 19.62
C PRO A 118 -5.53 0.15 18.38
N TRP A 119 -5.59 -1.18 18.49
CA TRP A 119 -5.93 -2.04 17.34
C TRP A 119 -7.30 -1.74 16.74
N GLU A 120 -8.22 -1.24 17.56
CA GLU A 120 -9.56 -0.83 17.17
C GLU A 120 -9.57 0.47 16.37
N ALA A 121 -8.50 1.26 16.45
CA ALA A 121 -8.41 2.53 15.76
C ALA A 121 -8.32 2.31 14.23
N PRO A 122 -9.14 3.05 13.46
CA PRO A 122 -9.14 2.95 12.01
C PRO A 122 -7.78 3.26 11.38
N GLN A 123 -7.04 4.20 11.96
CA GLN A 123 -5.72 4.61 11.48
C GLN A 123 -4.72 3.45 11.53
N ARG A 124 -4.70 2.68 12.63
CA ARG A 124 -3.82 1.50 12.71
C ARG A 124 -4.18 0.42 11.70
N ARG A 125 -5.48 0.18 11.51
CA ARG A 125 -5.95 -0.79 10.49
C ARG A 125 -5.57 -0.34 9.08
N PHE A 126 -5.74 0.95 8.78
CA PHE A 126 -5.28 1.53 7.52
C PHE A 126 -3.79 1.35 7.33
N PHE A 127 -2.97 1.67 8.35
CA PHE A 127 -1.52 1.47 8.31
C PHE A 127 -1.15 0.04 7.92
N HIS A 128 -1.69 -0.95 8.62
CA HIS A 128 -1.38 -2.36 8.35
C HIS A 128 -1.82 -2.79 6.95
N LEU A 129 -2.99 -2.36 6.53
CA LEU A 129 -3.50 -2.63 5.19
C LEU A 129 -2.57 -2.05 4.12
N MET A 130 -2.27 -0.75 4.20
CA MET A 130 -1.44 -0.07 3.21
C MET A 130 0.01 -0.55 3.23
N ARG A 131 0.58 -0.79 4.42
CA ARG A 131 1.91 -1.38 4.51
C ARG A 131 1.99 -2.69 3.73
N ASN A 132 1.05 -3.59 3.93
CA ASN A 132 1.04 -4.89 3.25
C ASN A 132 0.83 -4.73 1.73
N THR A 133 -0.03 -3.80 1.31
CA THR A 133 -0.27 -3.52 -0.11
C THR A 133 0.96 -2.89 -0.77
N VAL A 134 1.53 -1.84 -0.15
CA VAL A 134 2.73 -1.15 -0.67
C VAL A 134 3.91 -2.12 -0.78
N MET A 135 4.17 -2.92 0.27
CA MET A 135 5.25 -3.92 0.24
C MET A 135 5.03 -4.96 -0.86
N ALA A 136 3.79 -5.42 -1.04
CA ALA A 136 3.49 -6.41 -2.06
C ALA A 136 3.65 -5.86 -3.49
N GLU A 137 3.22 -4.62 -3.74
CA GLU A 137 3.40 -3.97 -5.04
C GLU A 137 4.86 -3.59 -5.29
N TYR A 138 5.58 -3.16 -4.26
CA TYR A 138 6.99 -2.81 -4.36
C TYR A 138 7.85 -4.03 -4.69
N TYR A 139 7.74 -5.10 -3.91
CA TYR A 139 8.54 -6.32 -4.12
C TYR A 139 8.05 -7.20 -5.29
N ALA A 140 6.94 -6.86 -5.92
CA ALA A 140 6.56 -7.45 -7.20
C ALA A 140 7.44 -6.95 -8.37
N GLN A 141 8.21 -5.86 -8.17
CA GLN A 141 8.99 -5.21 -9.23
C GLN A 141 10.48 -5.61 -9.14
N PRO A 142 11.11 -6.04 -10.25
CA PRO A 142 12.52 -6.45 -10.25
C PRO A 142 13.49 -5.36 -9.78
N ALA A 143 13.15 -4.08 -9.98
CA ALA A 143 13.97 -2.96 -9.53
C ALA A 143 14.17 -2.89 -8.01
N SER A 144 13.24 -3.45 -7.22
CA SER A 144 13.33 -3.53 -5.76
C SER A 144 14.25 -4.65 -5.28
N TRP A 145 14.70 -5.54 -6.16
CA TRP A 145 15.55 -6.67 -5.77
C TRP A 145 17.06 -6.38 -5.88
N ARG A 146 17.42 -5.19 -6.30
CA ARG A 146 18.82 -4.75 -6.36
C ARG A 146 19.44 -4.90 -4.98
N GLY A 147 20.45 -5.48 -4.73
CA GLY A 147 21.01 -5.74 -3.40
C GLY A 147 20.64 -7.08 -2.77
N LEU A 148 19.63 -7.78 -3.29
CA LEU A 148 19.29 -9.13 -2.86
C LEU A 148 20.00 -10.22 -3.66
N ALA A 149 20.87 -9.85 -4.62
CA ALA A 149 21.50 -10.75 -5.59
C ALA A 149 20.49 -11.67 -6.34
N LEU A 150 19.27 -11.16 -6.52
CA LEU A 150 18.21 -11.83 -7.26
C LEU A 150 18.15 -11.25 -8.68
N ASP A 151 18.41 -12.09 -9.68
CA ASP A 151 18.38 -11.74 -11.09
C ASP A 151 17.06 -12.13 -11.78
N ARG A 152 16.22 -12.91 -11.10
CA ARG A 152 14.95 -13.44 -11.60
C ARG A 152 13.94 -13.69 -10.49
N PRO A 153 12.62 -13.75 -10.79
CA PRO A 153 11.60 -14.16 -9.84
C PRO A 153 11.91 -15.51 -9.20
N PRO A 154 11.60 -15.73 -7.92
CA PRO A 154 11.87 -16.99 -7.22
C PRO A 154 11.33 -18.24 -7.91
N GLN A 155 10.25 -18.09 -8.69
CA GLN A 155 9.61 -19.20 -9.43
C GLN A 155 9.10 -18.72 -10.79
N PRO A 156 9.97 -18.46 -11.77
CA PRO A 156 9.54 -17.92 -13.06
C PRO A 156 8.68 -18.89 -13.88
N LEU A 157 8.83 -20.19 -13.67
CA LEU A 157 8.17 -21.26 -14.44
C LEU A 157 7.23 -22.16 -13.61
N GLY A 158 7.05 -21.87 -12.32
CA GLY A 158 6.32 -22.75 -11.41
C GLY A 158 7.09 -24.06 -11.08
N PHE A 159 6.44 -24.98 -10.40
CA PHE A 159 6.99 -26.32 -10.15
C PHE A 159 6.69 -27.20 -11.37
N MET A 160 7.66 -27.37 -12.23
CA MET A 160 7.53 -28.24 -13.42
C MET A 160 7.31 -29.72 -13.04
N ASP A 161 7.77 -30.12 -11.86
CA ASP A 161 7.64 -31.48 -11.33
C ASP A 161 6.19 -31.89 -11.01
N ALA A 162 5.29 -30.92 -10.86
CA ALA A 162 3.86 -31.17 -10.61
C ALA A 162 3.04 -31.41 -11.90
N VAL A 163 3.67 -31.30 -13.07
CA VAL A 163 3.00 -31.44 -14.38
C VAL A 163 3.18 -32.84 -14.95
N SER A 164 4.00 -33.68 -14.33
CA SER A 164 4.42 -34.99 -14.84
C SER A 164 3.85 -36.19 -14.05
N ALA A 165 2.73 -36.00 -13.33
CA ALA A 165 2.05 -37.09 -12.64
C ALA A 165 0.64 -37.36 -13.19
#